data_1c585078859a7d0801a796ca566bdfeb
#
_entry.id   1c585078859a7d0801a796ca566bdfeb
#
_cell.length_a   1.000
_cell.length_b   1.000
_cell.length_c   1.000
_cell.angle_alpha   90.00
_cell.angle_beta   90.00
_cell.angle_gamma   90.00
#
_symmetry.space_group_name_H-M   'P 1'
#
loop_
_entity.id
_entity.type
_entity.pdbx_description
1 polymer ?
#
loop_
_entity_poly.entity_id
_entity_poly.type
_entity_poly.pdbx_seq_one_letter_code
_entity_poly.pdbx_strand_id
1 'polypeptide(L)'
;MSVSLKGWVAALLLGGSTLATAANDGQMRVNQLLESDPQYRETWQQVVKKEERLPEWVMNLSGDSEQMNAVEEDGDKYLVGPLCETQATCRSKRLFVAFSFDKDEAYALLVEVPAGLPADKSPTRHADYRFLGNPDEGMQEMLMEQLKKDPNWY
;
A
#
# COMPACT_ATOMS: atom_id res chain seq x y z
N MET A 1 59.72 -6.51 -5.33
CA MET A 1 59.31 -6.54 -5.27
C MET A 1 58.21 -6.69 -4.94
N SER A 2 57.63 -6.60 -4.95
CA SER A 2 56.82 -6.69 -4.65
C SER A 2 55.78 -6.53 -4.35
N VAL A 3 55.33 -6.25 -4.25
CA VAL A 3 54.58 -6.05 -3.91
C VAL A 3 53.47 -5.89 -3.94
N SER A 4 53.05 -5.58 -3.92
CA SER A 4 52.23 -5.26 -4.04
C SER A 4 51.07 -5.53 -3.91
N LEU A 5 50.53 -5.63 -4.01
CA LEU A 5 49.64 -5.94 -4.10
C LEU A 5 48.65 -5.88 -3.50
N LYS A 6 48.25 -5.58 -3.27
CA LYS A 6 47.60 -5.65 -2.71
C LYS A 6 46.58 -4.98 -2.44
N GLY A 7 46.05 -4.74 -2.04
CA GLY A 7 45.19 -4.00 -1.65
C GLY A 7 43.92 -4.02 -2.21
N TRP A 8 43.83 -4.28 -3.15
CA TRP A 8 42.74 -4.19 -3.85
C TRP A 8 41.63 -4.97 -3.42
N VAL A 9 41.77 -5.69 -2.69
CA VAL A 9 40.78 -6.53 -2.35
C VAL A 9 39.57 -6.01 -1.73
N ALA A 10 39.71 -5.03 -0.97
CA ALA A 10 38.62 -4.53 -0.19
C ALA A 10 37.44 -4.05 -0.95
N ALA A 11 37.63 -3.69 -2.13
CA ALA A 11 36.55 -3.13 -2.88
C ALA A 11 35.38 -4.03 -3.06
N LEU A 12 35.63 -5.28 -2.99
CA LEU A 12 34.58 -6.20 -3.29
C LEU A 12 33.48 -6.26 -2.32
N LEU A 13 33.78 -5.95 -1.11
CA LEU A 13 32.82 -6.13 -0.06
C LEU A 13 31.65 -5.22 -0.12
N LEU A 14 31.82 -4.12 -0.77
CA LEU A 14 30.80 -3.12 -0.76
C LEU A 14 29.54 -3.49 -1.47
N GLY A 15 29.66 -4.30 -2.48
CA GLY A 15 28.51 -4.62 -3.26
C GLY A 15 27.45 -5.43 -2.54
N GLY A 16 27.85 -6.19 -1.56
CA GLY A 16 26.92 -7.07 -0.91
C GLY A 16 25.86 -6.39 -0.05
N SER A 17 26.19 -5.26 0.52
CA SER A 17 25.27 -4.65 1.45
C SER A 17 24.03 -4.03 0.80
N THR A 18 24.16 -3.60 -0.43
CA THR A 18 23.01 -2.98 -1.08
C THR A 18 21.89 -3.94 -1.42
N LEU A 19 22.21 -5.19 -1.60
CA LEU A 19 21.21 -6.18 -1.96
C LEU A 19 20.26 -6.48 -0.81
N ALA A 20 20.73 -6.44 0.39
CA ALA A 20 19.92 -6.74 1.54
C ALA A 20 18.81 -5.72 1.76
N THR A 21 19.06 -4.46 1.43
CA THR A 21 18.08 -3.40 1.61
C THR A 21 16.90 -3.55 0.66
N ALA A 22 17.17 -3.91 -0.57
CA ALA A 22 16.11 -4.03 -1.57
C ALA A 22 15.15 -5.18 -1.27
N ALA A 23 15.64 -6.25 -0.66
CA ALA A 23 14.82 -7.41 -0.39
C ALA A 23 13.73 -7.18 0.65
N ASN A 24 13.93 -6.24 1.56
CA ASN A 24 12.99 -5.99 2.64
C ASN A 24 11.74 -5.24 2.21
N ASP A 25 11.84 -4.41 1.19
CA ASP A 25 10.74 -3.55 0.79
C ASP A 25 9.53 -4.31 0.29
N GLY A 26 9.75 -5.45 -0.36
CA GLY A 26 8.65 -6.24 -0.91
C GLY A 26 7.93 -7.13 0.09
N GLN A 27 8.32 -7.10 1.35
CA GLN A 27 7.74 -7.98 2.36
C GLN A 27 6.90 -7.26 3.40
N MET A 28 6.79 -5.95 3.29
CA MET A 28 6.04 -5.17 4.24
C MET A 28 4.53 -5.30 4.02
N ARG A 29 3.79 -5.30 5.10
CA ARG A 29 2.33 -5.32 5.06
C ARG A 29 1.78 -3.96 5.44
N VAL A 30 0.58 -3.66 4.95
CA VAL A 30 -0.05 -2.35 5.23
C VAL A 30 -0.15 -2.09 6.73
N ASN A 31 -0.53 -3.10 7.52
CA ASN A 31 -0.69 -2.92 8.95
C ASN A 31 0.63 -2.77 9.72
N GLN A 32 1.74 -2.84 9.05
CA GLN A 32 3.07 -2.64 9.63
C GLN A 32 3.67 -1.28 9.26
N LEU A 33 3.09 -0.59 8.29
CA LEU A 33 3.68 0.62 7.75
C LEU A 33 3.89 1.72 8.78
N LEU A 34 2.87 2.03 9.53
CA LEU A 34 2.92 3.17 10.45
C LEU A 34 3.90 2.97 11.60
N GLU A 35 4.19 1.73 11.93
CA GLU A 35 5.17 1.40 12.95
C GLU A 35 6.59 1.32 12.39
N SER A 36 6.71 1.03 11.11
CA SER A 36 8.02 0.83 10.47
C SER A 36 8.82 2.11 10.34
N ASP A 37 8.15 3.23 10.13
CA ASP A 37 8.83 4.50 9.90
C ASP A 37 7.90 5.65 10.26
N PRO A 38 8.38 6.60 11.08
CA PRO A 38 7.58 7.78 11.45
C PRO A 38 7.11 8.61 10.26
N GLN A 39 7.83 8.60 9.16
CA GLN A 39 7.44 9.35 7.97
C GLN A 39 6.18 8.79 7.33
N TYR A 40 5.99 7.48 7.31
CA TYR A 40 4.74 6.88 6.86
C TYR A 40 3.58 7.32 7.75
N ARG A 41 3.79 7.31 9.05
CA ARG A 41 2.76 7.73 10.00
C ARG A 41 2.37 9.17 9.78
N GLU A 42 3.34 10.04 9.63
CA GLU A 42 3.11 11.46 9.43
C GLU A 42 2.35 11.74 8.14
N THR A 43 2.76 11.10 7.05
CA THR A 43 2.11 11.24 5.76
C THR A 43 0.67 10.74 5.81
N TRP A 44 0.43 9.60 6.44
CA TRP A 44 -0.92 9.07 6.56
C TRP A 44 -1.80 9.97 7.44
N GLN A 45 -1.26 10.51 8.50
CA GLN A 45 -1.99 11.45 9.35
C GLN A 45 -2.44 12.68 8.58
N GLN A 46 -1.65 13.16 7.64
CA GLN A 46 -2.04 14.29 6.79
C GLN A 46 -3.22 13.94 5.89
N VAL A 47 -3.29 12.72 5.42
CA VAL A 47 -4.42 12.25 4.62
C VAL A 47 -5.68 12.15 5.49
N VAL A 48 -5.58 11.47 6.60
CA VAL A 48 -6.70 11.18 7.50
C VAL A 48 -7.29 12.47 8.09
N LYS A 49 -6.45 13.43 8.41
CA LYS A 49 -6.82 14.69 9.00
C LYS A 49 -7.83 15.48 8.16
N LYS A 50 -7.77 15.32 6.86
CA LYS A 50 -8.66 16.02 5.94
C LYS A 50 -9.98 15.32 5.70
N GLU A 51 -10.12 14.11 6.22
CA GLU A 51 -11.30 13.29 5.97
C GLU A 51 -12.20 13.24 7.20
N GLU A 52 -13.49 13.09 6.96
CA GLU A 52 -14.46 12.97 8.03
C GLU A 52 -15.04 11.56 8.06
N ARG A 53 -15.36 11.11 9.27
CA ARG A 53 -16.08 9.85 9.48
C ARG A 53 -15.36 8.62 8.92
N LEU A 54 -14.06 8.57 9.10
CA LEU A 54 -13.31 7.36 8.75
C LEU A 54 -13.38 6.35 9.87
N PRO A 55 -13.51 5.06 9.55
CA PRO A 55 -13.41 4.02 10.56
C PRO A 55 -12.03 3.99 11.20
N GLU A 56 -11.97 3.55 12.43
CA GLU A 56 -10.71 3.50 13.17
C GLU A 56 -9.66 2.64 12.49
N TRP A 57 -10.05 1.50 11.92
CA TRP A 57 -9.11 0.61 11.25
C TRP A 57 -8.47 1.24 10.01
N VAL A 58 -9.18 2.19 9.38
CA VAL A 58 -8.63 2.97 8.27
C VAL A 58 -7.69 4.04 8.79
N MET A 59 -8.09 4.76 9.83
CA MET A 59 -7.26 5.81 10.40
C MET A 59 -5.92 5.29 10.90
N ASN A 60 -5.94 4.11 11.49
CA ASN A 60 -4.74 3.50 12.08
C ASN A 60 -4.06 2.47 11.18
N LEU A 61 -4.63 2.16 10.03
CA LEU A 61 -4.18 1.08 9.15
C LEU A 61 -3.95 -0.21 9.93
N SER A 62 -4.91 -0.55 10.79
CA SER A 62 -4.74 -1.63 11.76
C SER A 62 -5.49 -2.92 11.44
N GLY A 63 -6.10 -3.02 10.30
CA GLY A 63 -6.83 -4.23 9.91
C GLY A 63 -5.93 -5.37 9.46
N ASP A 64 -6.53 -6.39 8.87
CA ASP A 64 -5.80 -7.50 8.28
C ASP A 64 -5.29 -7.11 6.91
N SER A 65 -4.05 -7.42 6.61
CA SER A 65 -3.42 -7.02 5.36
C SER A 65 -2.56 -8.13 4.77
N GLU A 66 -2.27 -7.96 3.48
CA GLU A 66 -1.33 -8.81 2.77
C GLU A 66 -0.07 -8.01 2.47
N GLN A 67 0.93 -8.66 1.89
CA GLN A 67 2.15 -7.99 1.51
C GLN A 67 1.87 -6.94 0.43
N MET A 68 2.60 -5.85 0.52
CA MET A 68 2.52 -4.78 -0.46
C MET A 68 3.42 -5.06 -1.64
N ASN A 69 3.06 -4.48 -2.78
CA ASN A 69 3.83 -4.60 -4.01
C ASN A 69 4.22 -3.24 -4.53
N ALA A 70 5.34 -3.18 -5.23
CA ALA A 70 5.74 -1.98 -5.92
C ALA A 70 4.96 -1.84 -7.22
N VAL A 71 4.37 -0.67 -7.43
CA VAL A 71 3.60 -0.36 -8.63
C VAL A 71 4.11 0.98 -9.16
N GLU A 72 4.30 1.06 -10.47
CA GLU A 72 4.71 2.28 -11.11
C GLU A 72 3.48 2.98 -11.69
N GLU A 73 3.34 4.27 -11.40
CA GLU A 73 2.27 5.09 -11.92
C GLU A 73 2.83 6.44 -12.34
N ASP A 74 2.67 6.77 -13.62
CA ASP A 74 3.14 8.03 -14.19
C ASP A 74 4.62 8.32 -13.92
N GLY A 75 5.44 7.28 -14.01
CA GLY A 75 6.88 7.40 -13.81
C GLY A 75 7.34 7.32 -12.37
N ASP A 76 6.44 7.37 -11.42
CA ASP A 76 6.76 7.29 -10.00
C ASP A 76 6.40 5.91 -9.44
N LYS A 77 7.15 5.49 -8.43
CA LYS A 77 6.92 4.19 -7.79
C LYS A 77 6.15 4.35 -6.49
N TYR A 78 5.23 3.43 -6.29
CA TYR A 78 4.41 3.39 -5.09
C TYR A 78 4.44 2.00 -4.49
N LEU A 79 4.37 1.95 -3.18
CA LEU A 79 4.17 0.71 -2.45
C LEU A 79 2.66 0.58 -2.21
N VAL A 80 2.06 -0.49 -2.73
CA VAL A 80 0.61 -0.62 -2.79
C VAL A 80 0.18 -1.94 -2.16
N GLY A 81 -0.89 -1.91 -1.38
CA GLY A 81 -1.42 -3.13 -0.79
C GLY A 81 -2.81 -2.99 -0.22
N PRO A 82 -3.48 -4.14 -0.02
CA PRO A 82 -4.83 -4.18 0.52
C PRO A 82 -4.85 -4.29 2.04
N LEU A 83 -5.92 -3.78 2.61
CA LEU A 83 -6.20 -3.86 4.04
C LEU A 83 -7.70 -4.08 4.20
N CYS A 84 -8.08 -4.97 5.11
CA CYS A 84 -9.48 -5.20 5.47
C CYS A 84 -9.67 -4.96 6.96
N GLU A 85 -10.86 -4.64 7.37
CA GLU A 85 -11.16 -4.50 8.79
C GLU A 85 -10.86 -5.79 9.53
N THR A 86 -11.43 -6.91 9.05
CA THR A 86 -11.13 -8.26 9.52
C THR A 86 -11.20 -9.22 8.33
N GLN A 87 -10.71 -10.44 8.48
CA GLN A 87 -10.85 -11.45 7.45
C GLN A 87 -12.32 -11.72 7.08
N ALA A 88 -13.19 -11.70 8.07
CA ALA A 88 -14.60 -11.99 7.86
C ALA A 88 -15.31 -10.89 7.08
N THR A 89 -14.85 -9.65 7.18
CA THR A 89 -15.47 -8.50 6.52
C THR A 89 -14.76 -8.06 5.25
N CYS A 90 -13.74 -8.79 4.82
CA CYS A 90 -12.89 -8.36 3.72
C CYS A 90 -13.64 -8.20 2.39
N ARG A 91 -14.73 -8.91 2.20
CA ARG A 91 -15.53 -8.75 1.00
C ARG A 91 -16.36 -7.48 0.98
N SER A 92 -16.75 -7.00 2.15
CA SER A 92 -17.63 -5.85 2.26
C SER A 92 -16.92 -4.56 2.65
N LYS A 93 -15.74 -4.65 3.24
CA LYS A 93 -14.99 -3.47 3.69
C LYS A 93 -13.52 -3.68 3.42
N ARG A 94 -13.00 -2.95 2.46
CA ARG A 94 -11.57 -3.06 2.13
C ARG A 94 -10.99 -1.70 1.74
N LEU A 95 -9.69 -1.59 1.92
CA LEU A 95 -8.93 -0.40 1.62
C LEU A 95 -7.73 -0.80 0.77
N PHE A 96 -7.47 -0.04 -0.28
CA PHE A 96 -6.22 -0.16 -1.03
C PHE A 96 -5.42 1.09 -0.77
N VAL A 97 -4.19 0.94 -0.33
CA VAL A 97 -3.33 2.05 0.06
C VAL A 97 -2.12 2.11 -0.85
N ALA A 98 -1.75 3.31 -1.25
CA ALA A 98 -0.56 3.56 -2.05
C ALA A 98 0.28 4.62 -1.37
N PHE A 99 1.55 4.29 -1.07
CA PHE A 99 2.53 5.25 -0.55
C PHE A 99 3.63 5.42 -1.57
N SER A 100 4.03 6.65 -1.83
CA SER A 100 5.19 6.90 -2.69
C SER A 100 6.45 6.32 -2.04
N PHE A 101 7.42 5.95 -2.86
CA PHE A 101 8.67 5.38 -2.35
C PHE A 101 9.46 6.36 -1.49
N ASP A 102 9.30 7.67 -1.73
CA ASP A 102 9.91 8.69 -0.87
C ASP A 102 9.11 8.95 0.41
N LYS A 103 7.97 8.29 0.57
CA LYS A 103 7.10 8.34 1.74
C LYS A 103 6.40 9.68 1.97
N ASP A 104 6.47 10.58 1.00
CA ASP A 104 5.88 11.91 1.11
C ASP A 104 4.43 12.00 0.70
N GLU A 105 3.95 11.01 -0.06
CA GLU A 105 2.58 11.00 -0.57
C GLU A 105 1.89 9.70 -0.24
N ALA A 106 0.61 9.79 0.06
CA ALA A 106 -0.23 8.62 0.28
C ALA A 106 -1.63 8.86 -0.28
N TYR A 107 -2.18 7.79 -0.84
CA TYR A 107 -3.52 7.78 -1.41
C TYR A 107 -4.19 6.47 -1.06
N ALA A 108 -5.51 6.46 -1.06
CA ALA A 108 -6.23 5.22 -0.80
C ALA A 108 -7.58 5.20 -1.47
N LEU A 109 -8.10 3.98 -1.63
CA LEU A 109 -9.46 3.72 -2.07
C LEU A 109 -10.14 2.89 -1.00
N LEU A 110 -11.16 3.46 -0.37
CA LEU A 110 -12.00 2.76 0.58
C LEU A 110 -13.24 2.25 -0.15
N VAL A 111 -13.50 0.96 -0.03
CA VAL A 111 -14.64 0.31 -0.69
C VAL A 111 -15.52 -0.32 0.36
N GLU A 112 -16.78 0.08 0.38
CA GLU A 112 -17.76 -0.47 1.29
C GLU A 112 -18.96 -0.98 0.52
N VAL A 113 -19.28 -2.26 0.71
CA VAL A 113 -20.42 -2.91 0.08
C VAL A 113 -21.51 -3.07 1.13
N PRO A 114 -22.76 -2.66 0.84
CA PRO A 114 -23.85 -2.80 1.80
C PRO A 114 -24.04 -4.24 2.22
N ALA A 115 -24.36 -4.45 3.49
CA ALA A 115 -24.67 -5.77 4.02
C ALA A 115 -25.97 -6.29 3.43
N GLY A 116 -26.06 -7.61 3.29
CA GLY A 116 -27.31 -8.25 2.89
C GLY A 116 -27.66 -8.15 1.41
N LEU A 117 -26.67 -7.88 0.55
CA LEU A 117 -26.93 -7.93 -0.89
C LEU A 117 -27.31 -9.34 -1.31
N PRO A 118 -28.37 -9.47 -2.13
CA PRO A 118 -28.70 -10.78 -2.72
C PRO A 118 -27.54 -11.30 -3.57
N ALA A 119 -27.48 -12.62 -3.70
CA ALA A 119 -26.40 -13.27 -4.43
C ALA A 119 -26.36 -12.90 -5.91
N ASP A 120 -27.49 -12.45 -6.46
CA ASP A 120 -27.57 -12.06 -7.86
C ASP A 120 -27.17 -10.59 -8.11
N LYS A 121 -26.78 -9.85 -7.07
CA LYS A 121 -26.36 -8.47 -7.19
C LYS A 121 -24.85 -8.37 -7.16
N SER A 122 -24.30 -7.63 -8.11
CA SER A 122 -22.86 -7.45 -8.20
C SER A 122 -22.38 -6.40 -7.19
N PRO A 123 -21.29 -6.67 -6.47
CA PRO A 123 -20.72 -5.69 -5.55
C PRO A 123 -20.33 -4.39 -6.23
N THR A 124 -19.87 -4.44 -7.46
CA THR A 124 -19.41 -3.26 -8.19
C THR A 124 -20.50 -2.20 -8.37
N ARG A 125 -21.73 -2.62 -8.49
CA ARG A 125 -22.84 -1.69 -8.72
C ARG A 125 -23.43 -1.12 -7.44
N HIS A 126 -23.12 -1.74 -6.31
CA HIS A 126 -23.73 -1.36 -5.04
C HIS A 126 -22.74 -0.84 -4.02
N ALA A 127 -21.46 -0.90 -4.32
CA ALA A 127 -20.42 -0.44 -3.43
C ALA A 127 -20.32 1.08 -3.40
N ASP A 128 -19.93 1.61 -2.25
CA ASP A 128 -19.51 2.99 -2.12
C ASP A 128 -17.99 3.04 -2.29
N TYR A 129 -17.54 3.93 -3.15
CA TYR A 129 -16.13 4.14 -3.43
C TYR A 129 -15.71 5.50 -2.90
N ARG A 130 -14.68 5.52 -2.09
CA ARG A 130 -14.19 6.77 -1.52
C ARG A 130 -12.68 6.84 -1.67
N PHE A 131 -12.22 7.86 -2.40
CA PHE A 131 -10.79 8.08 -2.55
C PHE A 131 -10.29 8.99 -1.45
N LEU A 132 -9.16 8.65 -0.86
CA LEU A 132 -8.51 9.42 0.20
C LEU A 132 -7.19 9.98 -0.31
N GLY A 133 -6.82 11.17 0.14
CA GLY A 133 -5.58 11.80 -0.26
C GLY A 133 -5.67 12.60 -1.53
N ASN A 134 -6.87 12.75 -2.06
CA ASN A 134 -7.12 13.52 -3.28
C ASN A 134 -6.29 13.05 -4.48
N PRO A 135 -6.39 11.77 -4.85
CA PRO A 135 -5.62 11.23 -5.96
C PRO A 135 -6.09 11.81 -7.30
N ASP A 136 -5.15 11.97 -8.21
CA ASP A 136 -5.49 12.35 -9.59
C ASP A 136 -6.10 11.17 -10.33
N GLU A 137 -6.51 11.40 -11.58
CA GLU A 137 -7.20 10.39 -12.36
C GLU A 137 -6.37 9.12 -12.55
N GLY A 138 -5.08 9.26 -12.84
CA GLY A 138 -4.21 8.11 -13.00
C GLY A 138 -4.07 7.27 -11.73
N MET A 139 -3.94 7.92 -10.59
CA MET A 139 -3.86 7.23 -9.31
C MET A 139 -5.19 6.56 -8.97
N GLN A 140 -6.32 7.21 -9.27
CA GLN A 140 -7.62 6.59 -9.08
C GLN A 140 -7.77 5.32 -9.90
N GLU A 141 -7.34 5.36 -11.16
CA GLU A 141 -7.38 4.19 -12.02
C GLU A 141 -6.50 3.06 -11.50
N MET A 142 -5.31 3.40 -11.04
CA MET A 142 -4.38 2.40 -10.49
C MET A 142 -5.00 1.72 -9.26
N LEU A 143 -5.59 2.49 -8.36
CA LEU A 143 -6.24 1.94 -7.18
C LEU A 143 -7.45 1.06 -7.54
N MET A 144 -8.25 1.49 -8.51
CA MET A 144 -9.36 0.68 -8.99
C MET A 144 -8.89 -0.62 -9.63
N GLU A 145 -7.75 -0.61 -10.29
CA GLU A 145 -7.20 -1.81 -10.87
C GLU A 145 -6.78 -2.83 -9.82
N GLN A 146 -6.32 -2.38 -8.67
CA GLN A 146 -6.02 -3.28 -7.56
C GLN A 146 -7.28 -4.02 -7.11
N LEU A 147 -8.40 -3.32 -7.05
CA LEU A 147 -9.68 -3.92 -6.69
C LEU A 147 -10.14 -4.94 -7.73
N LYS A 148 -9.98 -4.63 -9.01
CA LYS A 148 -10.39 -5.51 -10.10
C LYS A 148 -9.60 -6.79 -10.19
N LYS A 149 -8.44 -6.86 -9.55
CA LYS A 149 -7.64 -8.09 -9.53
C LYS A 149 -8.25 -9.17 -8.64
N ASP A 150 -9.18 -8.80 -7.79
CA ASP A 150 -9.85 -9.76 -6.95
C ASP A 150 -10.89 -10.52 -7.78
N PRO A 151 -10.77 -11.85 -7.91
CA PRO A 151 -11.70 -12.62 -8.72
C PRO A 151 -13.13 -12.64 -8.17
N ASN A 152 -13.31 -12.29 -6.92
CA ASN A 152 -14.62 -12.19 -6.31
C ASN A 152 -15.28 -10.83 -6.50
N TRP A 153 -14.60 -9.92 -7.16
CA TRP A 153 -15.13 -8.60 -7.43
C TRP A 153 -15.71 -8.54 -8.84
N TYR A 154 -17.04 -8.36 -8.96
CA TYR A 154 -17.74 -8.35 -10.25
C TYR A 154 -18.94 -7.41 -10.26
#